data_a7ef3375cda91e1ad597d153c9a2754c
#
_entry.id   a7ef3375cda91e1ad597d153c9a2754c
#
_cell.length_a   1.000
_cell.length_b   1.000
_cell.length_c   1.000
_cell.angle_alpha   90.00
_cell.angle_beta   90.00
_cell.angle_gamma   90.00
#
_symmetry.space_group_name_H-M   'P 1'
#
loop_
_entity.id
_entity.type
_entity.pdbx_description
1 polymer ?
#
loop_
_entity_poly.entity_id
_entity_poly.type
_entity_poly.pdbx_seq_one_letter_code
_entity_poly.pdbx_strand_id
1 'polypeptide(L)'
;MNSTAHNADPEELARFGKLASRWWDPDGESRPLHDLNPVRLAFVAERVALHGARVADVGCGGGLLSEALAKAGAHVTAIDLAPEVIEVAKLHLHETNAGLSSPLAIDYRLCSSRDLAAAEPAAFDAVCCMELIEHVPDPAALVGDLATLLKPGGKLFLSTLNRTPASFATAIIGAEYVARLLPRGTHDYRQFLKPSELAALLRAAGLVLDEISGITYNPLNRKAWLTRHTAVNYLICASNVSDQSRAP
;
A
#
# COMPACT_ATOMS: atom_id res chain seq x y z
N MET A 1 -20.67 -8.39 -23.23
CA MET A 1 -19.34 -8.03 -22.70
C MET A 1 -19.44 -8.17 -21.20
N ASN A 2 -18.93 -9.27 -20.63
CA ASN A 2 -18.97 -9.48 -19.17
C ASN A 2 -18.00 -8.50 -18.53
N SER A 3 -18.52 -7.49 -17.86
CA SER A 3 -17.75 -6.72 -16.87
C SER A 3 -17.38 -7.71 -15.76
N THR A 4 -16.11 -8.18 -15.77
CA THR A 4 -15.55 -8.80 -14.59
C THR A 4 -15.52 -7.70 -13.53
N ALA A 5 -16.40 -7.78 -12.54
CA ALA A 5 -16.43 -6.82 -11.45
C ALA A 5 -15.02 -6.81 -10.81
N HIS A 6 -14.35 -5.67 -10.86
CA HIS A 6 -13.07 -5.51 -10.16
C HIS A 6 -13.31 -5.69 -8.66
N ASN A 7 -12.30 -6.19 -7.95
CA ASN A 7 -12.32 -6.31 -6.48
C ASN A 7 -12.17 -4.91 -5.86
N ALA A 8 -13.16 -4.05 -6.07
CA ALA A 8 -13.18 -2.66 -5.61
C ALA A 8 -14.60 -2.20 -5.33
N ASP A 9 -14.76 -1.36 -4.31
CA ASP A 9 -15.99 -0.66 -4.01
C ASP A 9 -16.07 0.65 -4.82
N PRO A 10 -17.12 0.84 -5.65
CA PRO A 10 -17.27 2.06 -6.44
C PRO A 10 -17.35 3.35 -5.58
N GLU A 11 -17.90 3.27 -4.37
CA GLU A 11 -17.98 4.44 -3.47
C GLU A 11 -16.59 4.82 -2.93
N GLU A 12 -15.75 3.83 -2.62
CA GLU A 12 -14.37 4.05 -2.23
C GLU A 12 -13.56 4.68 -3.37
N LEU A 13 -13.67 4.16 -4.60
CA LEU A 13 -13.00 4.74 -5.77
C LEU A 13 -13.40 6.20 -5.98
N ALA A 14 -14.70 6.51 -5.91
CA ALA A 14 -15.19 7.88 -6.03
C ALA A 14 -14.70 8.80 -4.91
N ARG A 15 -14.49 8.28 -3.71
CA ARG A 15 -13.95 9.02 -2.57
C ARG A 15 -12.48 9.37 -2.80
N PHE A 16 -11.64 8.41 -3.19
CA PHE A 16 -10.23 8.66 -3.50
C PHE A 16 -10.07 9.59 -4.70
N GLY A 17 -10.90 9.47 -5.72
CA GLY A 17 -10.92 10.40 -6.87
C GLY A 17 -11.12 11.85 -6.46
N LYS A 18 -11.98 12.13 -5.47
CA LYS A 18 -12.19 13.51 -4.95
C LYS A 18 -10.96 14.08 -4.24
N LEU A 19 -10.12 13.25 -3.65
CA LEU A 19 -8.90 13.68 -2.97
C LEU A 19 -7.74 13.94 -3.95
N ALA A 20 -7.84 13.46 -5.18
CA ALA A 20 -6.75 13.46 -6.16
C ALA A 20 -6.10 14.84 -6.34
N SER A 21 -6.90 15.91 -6.53
CA SER A 21 -6.39 17.27 -6.81
C SER A 21 -5.51 17.85 -5.69
N ARG A 22 -5.61 17.33 -4.46
CA ARG A 22 -4.83 17.78 -3.30
C ARG A 22 -3.93 16.68 -2.72
N TRP A 23 -3.70 15.62 -3.48
CA TRP A 23 -2.93 14.46 -3.01
C TRP A 23 -1.52 14.83 -2.56
N TRP A 24 -0.87 15.72 -3.30
CA TRP A 24 0.50 16.15 -3.04
C TRP A 24 0.60 17.42 -2.16
N ASP A 25 -0.51 17.92 -1.65
CA ASP A 25 -0.52 18.98 -0.64
C ASP A 25 -0.13 18.40 0.74
N PRO A 26 1.10 18.67 1.25
CA PRO A 26 1.59 18.08 2.49
C PRO A 26 0.85 18.58 3.74
N ASP A 27 0.02 19.62 3.60
CA ASP A 27 -0.82 20.16 4.66
C ASP A 27 -2.31 19.87 4.41
N GLY A 28 -2.64 19.19 3.30
CA GLY A 28 -3.97 18.78 2.90
C GLY A 28 -4.50 17.56 3.64
N GLU A 29 -5.58 16.98 3.09
CA GLU A 29 -6.25 15.80 3.64
C GLU A 29 -5.36 14.54 3.56
N SER A 30 -4.40 14.49 2.61
CA SER A 30 -3.42 13.41 2.46
C SER A 30 -2.20 13.55 3.39
N ARG A 31 -2.15 14.57 4.26
CA ARG A 31 -1.02 14.84 5.17
C ARG A 31 -0.55 13.62 5.95
N PRO A 32 -1.42 12.78 6.56
CA PRO A 32 -0.95 11.60 7.27
C PRO A 32 -0.19 10.61 6.38
N LEU A 33 -0.55 10.49 5.10
CA LEU A 33 0.16 9.63 4.14
C LEU A 33 1.57 10.16 3.87
N HIS A 34 1.74 11.49 3.75
CA HIS A 34 3.05 12.13 3.60
C HIS A 34 3.94 11.88 4.83
N ASP A 35 3.38 12.07 6.04
CA ASP A 35 4.12 11.94 7.29
C ASP A 35 4.52 10.47 7.59
N LEU A 36 3.72 9.50 7.14
CA LEU A 36 3.97 8.06 7.29
C LEU A 36 4.92 7.51 6.21
N ASN A 37 5.00 8.14 5.04
CA ASN A 37 5.72 7.61 3.88
C ASN A 37 7.21 7.32 4.14
N PRO A 38 7.98 8.16 4.87
CA PRO A 38 9.38 7.85 5.22
C PRO A 38 9.53 6.55 6.01
N VAL A 39 8.59 6.26 6.92
CA VAL A 39 8.61 5.02 7.74
C VAL A 39 8.28 3.80 6.87
N ARG A 40 7.32 3.93 5.95
CA ARG A 40 6.97 2.87 4.99
C ARG A 40 8.15 2.55 4.08
N LEU A 41 8.78 3.58 3.50
CA LEU A 41 9.98 3.40 2.67
C LEU A 41 11.10 2.73 3.45
N ALA A 42 11.42 3.19 4.67
CA ALA A 42 12.47 2.60 5.51
C ALA A 42 12.18 1.13 5.80
N PHE A 43 10.92 0.78 6.14
CA PHE A 43 10.51 -0.59 6.39
C PHE A 43 10.75 -1.50 5.19
N VAL A 44 10.50 -1.02 3.97
CA VAL A 44 10.78 -1.77 2.73
C VAL A 44 12.28 -1.85 2.46
N ALA A 45 13.00 -0.71 2.51
CA ALA A 45 14.40 -0.60 2.15
C ALA A 45 15.35 -1.39 3.07
N GLU A 46 14.96 -1.60 4.33
CA GLU A 46 15.72 -2.45 5.27
C GLU A 46 15.63 -3.95 4.93
N ARG A 47 14.65 -4.37 4.11
CA ARG A 47 14.34 -5.79 3.82
C ARG A 47 14.54 -6.18 2.37
N VAL A 48 14.67 -5.20 1.47
CA VAL A 48 14.93 -5.39 0.03
C VAL A 48 15.94 -4.36 -0.45
N ALA A 49 16.96 -4.81 -1.19
CA ALA A 49 17.86 -3.92 -1.90
C ALA A 49 17.11 -3.27 -3.06
N LEU A 50 16.70 -2.01 -2.89
CA LEU A 50 15.84 -1.32 -3.85
C LEU A 50 16.53 -0.97 -5.17
N HIS A 51 17.84 -0.72 -5.15
CA HIS A 51 18.57 -0.33 -6.37
C HIS A 51 18.51 -1.44 -7.43
N GLY A 52 17.88 -1.14 -8.57
CA GLY A 52 17.66 -2.07 -9.66
C GLY A 52 16.54 -3.11 -9.43
N ALA A 53 15.91 -3.12 -8.24
CA ALA A 53 14.79 -4.03 -7.96
C ALA A 53 13.54 -3.64 -8.76
N ARG A 54 12.79 -4.64 -9.21
CA ARG A 54 11.45 -4.44 -9.76
C ARG A 54 10.44 -4.48 -8.61
N VAL A 55 9.72 -3.38 -8.40
CA VAL A 55 8.74 -3.24 -7.33
C VAL A 55 7.37 -2.95 -7.91
N ALA A 56 6.34 -3.69 -7.45
CA ALA A 56 4.95 -3.32 -7.71
C ALA A 56 4.40 -2.52 -6.51
N ASP A 57 3.73 -1.40 -6.78
CA ASP A 57 3.00 -0.61 -5.79
C ASP A 57 1.49 -0.69 -6.14
N VAL A 58 0.77 -1.51 -5.40
CA VAL A 58 -0.65 -1.86 -5.66
C VAL A 58 -1.55 -1.02 -4.77
N GLY A 59 -2.45 -0.25 -5.38
CA GLY A 59 -3.19 0.81 -4.71
C GLY A 59 -2.30 2.02 -4.45
N CYS A 60 -1.55 2.43 -5.47
CA CYS A 60 -0.51 3.45 -5.34
C CYS A 60 -1.06 4.86 -5.04
N GLY A 61 -2.38 5.08 -5.22
CA GLY A 61 -2.97 6.40 -5.12
C GLY A 61 -2.25 7.42 -6.00
N GLY A 62 -2.00 8.61 -5.50
CA GLY A 62 -1.24 9.65 -6.22
C GLY A 62 0.28 9.44 -6.26
N GLY A 63 0.80 8.26 -5.87
CA GLY A 63 2.20 7.87 -6.13
C GLY A 63 3.22 8.25 -5.07
N LEU A 64 2.83 8.59 -3.84
CA LEU A 64 3.74 8.99 -2.77
C LEU A 64 4.82 7.95 -2.46
N LEU A 65 4.42 6.67 -2.30
CA LEU A 65 5.37 5.59 -2.05
C LEU A 65 6.12 5.21 -3.34
N SER A 66 5.43 5.19 -4.46
CA SER A 66 6.02 4.88 -5.78
C SER A 66 7.22 5.77 -6.09
N GLU A 67 7.09 7.10 -5.92
CA GLU A 67 8.21 8.02 -6.14
C GLU A 67 9.34 7.84 -5.11
N ALA A 68 8.99 7.56 -3.85
CA ALA A 68 10.00 7.31 -2.82
C ALA A 68 10.83 6.04 -3.12
N LEU A 69 10.18 4.96 -3.58
CA LEU A 69 10.83 3.73 -4.03
C LEU A 69 11.72 3.96 -5.24
N ALA A 70 11.23 4.70 -6.24
CA ALA A 70 12.01 5.02 -7.44
C ALA A 70 13.20 5.94 -7.13
N LYS A 71 13.06 6.91 -6.23
CA LYS A 71 14.17 7.74 -5.72
C LYS A 71 15.23 6.90 -5.01
N ALA A 72 14.85 5.77 -4.40
CA ALA A 72 15.77 4.80 -3.83
C ALA A 72 16.38 3.83 -4.86
N GLY A 73 16.07 4.00 -6.15
CA GLY A 73 16.67 3.27 -7.27
C GLY A 73 15.88 2.07 -7.77
N ALA A 74 14.62 1.88 -7.35
CA ALA A 74 13.76 0.81 -7.84
C ALA A 74 13.15 1.16 -9.21
N HIS A 75 12.84 0.11 -9.99
CA HIS A 75 11.95 0.17 -11.15
C HIS A 75 10.54 -0.14 -10.68
N VAL A 76 9.66 0.86 -10.66
CA VAL A 76 8.33 0.75 -10.05
C VAL A 76 7.26 0.58 -11.12
N THR A 77 6.42 -0.45 -10.97
CA THR A 77 5.11 -0.56 -11.64
C THR A 77 4.05 -0.24 -10.60
N ALA A 78 3.34 0.86 -10.80
CA ALA A 78 2.37 1.39 -9.83
C ALA A 78 0.95 1.34 -10.41
N ILE A 79 0.02 0.74 -9.69
CA ILE A 79 -1.35 0.56 -10.18
C ILE A 79 -2.38 1.08 -9.18
N ASP A 80 -3.46 1.62 -9.73
CA ASP A 80 -4.67 1.97 -9.00
C ASP A 80 -5.90 1.81 -9.91
N LEU A 81 -7.09 1.77 -9.34
CA LEU A 81 -8.37 1.69 -10.08
C LEU A 81 -9.08 3.04 -10.21
N ALA A 82 -8.63 4.08 -9.48
CA ALA A 82 -9.18 5.42 -9.58
C ALA A 82 -8.40 6.24 -10.64
N PRO A 83 -9.02 6.57 -11.78
CA PRO A 83 -8.33 7.25 -12.87
C PRO A 83 -7.80 8.63 -12.46
N GLU A 84 -8.50 9.36 -11.60
CA GLU A 84 -8.12 10.70 -11.16
C GLU A 84 -6.80 10.68 -10.37
N VAL A 85 -6.57 9.67 -9.52
CA VAL A 85 -5.32 9.57 -8.75
C VAL A 85 -4.14 9.14 -9.62
N ILE A 86 -4.37 8.29 -10.62
CA ILE A 86 -3.35 7.90 -11.61
C ILE A 86 -2.93 9.12 -12.45
N GLU A 87 -3.86 9.96 -12.87
CA GLU A 87 -3.53 11.18 -13.63
C GLU A 87 -2.71 12.16 -12.77
N VAL A 88 -3.06 12.32 -11.49
CA VAL A 88 -2.29 13.16 -10.56
C VAL A 88 -0.89 12.57 -10.33
N ALA A 89 -0.77 11.25 -10.18
CA ALA A 89 0.53 10.60 -10.03
C ALA A 89 1.44 10.81 -11.25
N LYS A 90 0.89 10.69 -12.47
CA LYS A 90 1.62 10.94 -13.72
C LYS A 90 2.04 12.40 -13.85
N LEU A 91 1.16 13.34 -13.51
CA LEU A 91 1.46 14.76 -13.56
C LEU A 91 2.60 15.11 -12.60
N HIS A 92 2.52 14.68 -11.36
CA HIS A 92 3.57 14.93 -10.36
C HIS A 92 4.90 14.28 -10.74
N LEU A 93 4.89 13.05 -11.28
CA LEU A 93 6.08 12.40 -11.83
C LEU A 93 6.71 13.22 -12.96
N HIS A 94 5.89 13.78 -13.87
CA HIS A 94 6.37 14.63 -14.94
C HIS A 94 7.08 15.89 -14.39
N GLU A 95 6.47 16.55 -13.41
CA GLU A 95 7.05 17.71 -12.75
C GLU A 95 8.35 17.36 -12.00
N THR A 96 8.36 16.24 -11.26
CA THR A 96 9.56 15.74 -10.56
C THR A 96 10.69 15.46 -11.56
N ASN A 97 10.40 14.78 -12.66
CA ASN A 97 11.40 14.40 -13.65
C ASN A 97 11.98 15.59 -14.42
N ALA A 98 11.23 16.69 -14.58
CA ALA A 98 11.71 17.91 -15.21
C ALA A 98 12.93 18.53 -14.49
N GLY A 99 13.08 18.27 -13.18
CA GLY A 99 14.22 18.74 -12.37
C GLY A 99 15.37 17.74 -12.21
N LEU A 100 15.26 16.54 -12.79
CA LEU A 100 16.23 15.46 -12.60
C LEU A 100 17.07 15.22 -13.86
N SER A 101 18.38 14.93 -13.68
CA SER A 101 19.28 14.51 -14.75
C SER A 101 18.99 13.08 -15.25
N SER A 102 18.40 12.25 -14.40
CA SER A 102 17.95 10.89 -14.74
C SER A 102 16.50 10.73 -14.25
N PRO A 103 15.54 10.50 -15.15
CA PRO A 103 14.15 10.32 -14.80
C PRO A 103 13.93 9.14 -13.84
N LEU A 104 12.97 9.26 -12.93
CA LEU A 104 12.52 8.15 -12.10
C LEU A 104 11.86 7.07 -12.96
N ALA A 105 12.18 5.81 -12.71
CA ALA A 105 11.67 4.67 -13.44
C ALA A 105 10.33 4.21 -12.83
N ILE A 106 9.23 4.88 -13.15
CA ILE A 106 7.88 4.55 -12.69
C ILE A 106 6.94 4.41 -13.88
N ASP A 107 6.18 3.31 -13.89
CA ASP A 107 5.11 3.04 -14.85
C ASP A 107 3.77 3.03 -14.11
N TYR A 108 3.00 4.12 -14.22
CA TYR A 108 1.65 4.25 -13.65
C TYR A 108 0.60 3.70 -14.58
N ARG A 109 -0.18 2.72 -14.12
CA ARG A 109 -1.21 2.03 -14.90
C ARG A 109 -2.57 2.05 -14.20
N LEU A 110 -3.62 2.29 -14.97
CA LEU A 110 -5.01 2.13 -14.54
C LEU A 110 -5.43 0.69 -14.78
N CYS A 111 -5.21 -0.18 -13.80
CA CYS A 111 -5.60 -1.59 -13.89
C CYS A 111 -5.75 -2.21 -12.49
N SER A 112 -6.41 -3.38 -12.42
CA SER A 112 -6.57 -4.13 -11.18
C SER A 112 -5.33 -4.96 -10.83
N SER A 113 -5.23 -5.39 -9.55
CA SER A 113 -4.23 -6.37 -9.11
C SER A 113 -4.29 -7.67 -9.89
N ARG A 114 -5.51 -8.13 -10.22
CA ARG A 114 -5.75 -9.32 -11.02
C ARG A 114 -5.22 -9.19 -12.44
N ASP A 115 -5.45 -8.04 -13.09
CA ASP A 115 -4.97 -7.81 -14.45
C ASP A 115 -3.44 -7.76 -14.48
N LEU A 116 -2.81 -7.09 -13.49
CA LEU A 116 -1.36 -7.06 -13.37
C LEU A 116 -0.80 -8.46 -13.08
N ALA A 117 -1.41 -9.23 -12.16
CA ALA A 117 -0.97 -10.57 -11.83
C ALA A 117 -1.07 -11.55 -13.02
N ALA A 118 -2.10 -11.37 -13.87
CA ALA A 118 -2.24 -12.14 -15.10
C ALA A 118 -1.21 -11.76 -16.16
N ALA A 119 -0.84 -10.48 -16.25
CA ALA A 119 0.10 -9.97 -17.25
C ALA A 119 1.57 -10.21 -16.86
N GLU A 120 1.89 -10.09 -15.57
CA GLU A 120 3.27 -10.12 -15.07
C GLU A 120 3.43 -11.04 -13.84
N PRO A 121 3.09 -12.36 -13.95
CA PRO A 121 3.28 -13.30 -12.84
C PRO A 121 4.77 -13.48 -12.52
N ALA A 122 5.10 -13.63 -11.25
CA ALA A 122 6.46 -13.86 -10.73
C ALA A 122 7.50 -12.84 -11.28
N ALA A 123 7.10 -11.57 -11.42
CA ALA A 123 7.90 -10.56 -12.07
C ALA A 123 8.60 -9.59 -11.10
N PHE A 124 8.18 -9.53 -9.83
CA PHE A 124 8.59 -8.49 -8.89
C PHE A 124 9.43 -9.04 -7.74
N ASP A 125 10.49 -8.31 -7.41
CA ASP A 125 11.35 -8.59 -6.25
C ASP A 125 10.65 -8.20 -4.94
N ALA A 126 9.80 -7.16 -5.02
CA ALA A 126 8.95 -6.72 -3.94
C ALA A 126 7.57 -6.27 -4.46
N VAL A 127 6.55 -6.47 -3.64
CA VAL A 127 5.20 -5.93 -3.86
C VAL A 127 4.81 -5.14 -2.62
N CYS A 128 4.43 -3.89 -2.79
CA CYS A 128 3.87 -3.03 -1.76
C CYS A 128 2.36 -2.89 -1.97
N CYS A 129 1.60 -2.97 -0.88
CA CYS A 129 0.16 -2.72 -0.87
C CYS A 129 -0.20 -2.07 0.47
N MET A 130 -0.15 -0.73 0.49
CA MET A 130 -0.26 0.05 1.72
C MET A 130 -1.64 0.68 1.83
N GLU A 131 -2.33 0.44 2.96
CA GLU A 131 -3.65 1.03 3.28
C GLU A 131 -4.71 0.76 2.18
N LEU A 132 -4.69 -0.42 1.58
CA LEU A 132 -5.65 -0.82 0.54
C LEU A 132 -6.53 -1.98 0.97
N ILE A 133 -5.98 -2.97 1.68
CA ILE A 133 -6.65 -4.27 1.91
C ILE A 133 -7.96 -4.14 2.69
N GLU A 134 -8.11 -3.10 3.52
CA GLU A 134 -9.34 -2.77 4.24
C GLU A 134 -10.43 -2.15 3.37
N HIS A 135 -10.10 -1.73 2.15
CA HIS A 135 -11.02 -1.07 1.22
C HIS A 135 -11.53 -1.99 0.10
N VAL A 136 -11.07 -3.24 0.06
CA VAL A 136 -11.49 -4.20 -0.97
C VAL A 136 -12.59 -5.15 -0.47
N PRO A 137 -13.57 -5.50 -1.32
CA PRO A 137 -14.61 -6.47 -0.97
C PRO A 137 -14.10 -7.88 -0.64
N ASP A 138 -13.02 -8.32 -1.31
CA ASP A 138 -12.42 -9.64 -1.13
C ASP A 138 -10.91 -9.53 -0.86
N PRO A 139 -10.49 -9.42 0.42
CA PRO A 139 -9.07 -9.40 0.82
C PRO A 139 -8.31 -10.67 0.43
N ALA A 140 -8.99 -11.84 0.37
CA ALA A 140 -8.32 -13.10 0.02
C ALA A 140 -7.91 -13.12 -1.45
N ALA A 141 -8.79 -12.65 -2.35
CA ALA A 141 -8.48 -12.50 -3.76
C ALA A 141 -7.32 -11.52 -3.97
N LEU A 142 -7.33 -10.38 -3.29
CA LEU A 142 -6.23 -9.41 -3.37
C LEU A 142 -4.90 -10.05 -2.94
N VAL A 143 -4.84 -10.72 -1.79
CA VAL A 143 -3.60 -11.36 -1.31
C VAL A 143 -3.12 -12.43 -2.28
N GLY A 144 -4.03 -13.19 -2.93
CA GLY A 144 -3.71 -14.15 -3.98
C GLY A 144 -3.07 -13.50 -5.22
N ASP A 145 -3.62 -12.37 -5.68
CA ASP A 145 -3.06 -11.59 -6.78
C ASP A 145 -1.65 -11.08 -6.42
N LEU A 146 -1.47 -10.50 -5.20
CA LEU A 146 -0.18 -10.00 -4.73
C LEU A 146 0.88 -11.11 -4.63
N ALA A 147 0.49 -12.30 -4.18
CA ALA A 147 1.38 -13.46 -4.12
C ALA A 147 1.83 -13.92 -5.52
N THR A 148 0.90 -13.87 -6.51
CA THR A 148 1.19 -14.23 -7.91
C THR A 148 2.22 -13.30 -8.55
N LEU A 149 2.24 -12.02 -8.18
CA LEU A 149 3.20 -11.03 -8.69
C LEU A 149 4.64 -11.29 -8.24
N LEU A 150 4.83 -11.93 -7.09
CA LEU A 150 6.14 -12.10 -6.47
C LEU A 150 6.99 -13.17 -7.14
N LYS A 151 8.24 -12.85 -7.42
CA LYS A 151 9.28 -13.84 -7.72
C LYS A 151 9.43 -14.84 -6.56
N PRO A 152 9.94 -16.05 -6.81
CA PRO A 152 10.46 -16.90 -5.73
C PRO A 152 11.47 -16.13 -4.87
N GLY A 153 11.28 -16.11 -3.56
CA GLY A 153 12.10 -15.33 -2.62
C GLY A 153 11.73 -13.83 -2.54
N GLY A 154 10.79 -13.36 -3.35
CA GLY A 154 10.30 -11.99 -3.31
C GLY A 154 9.54 -11.65 -2.03
N LYS A 155 9.43 -10.37 -1.70
CA LYS A 155 8.85 -9.86 -0.45
C LYS A 155 7.55 -9.10 -0.69
N LEU A 156 6.54 -9.41 0.11
CA LEU A 156 5.28 -8.67 0.19
C LEU A 156 5.29 -7.74 1.40
N PHE A 157 4.94 -6.50 1.17
CA PHE A 157 4.75 -5.48 2.19
C PHE A 157 3.30 -5.02 2.20
N LEU A 158 2.65 -5.15 3.35
CA LEU A 158 1.26 -4.70 3.56
C LEU A 158 1.19 -3.76 4.76
N SER A 159 0.32 -2.76 4.70
CA SER A 159 -0.12 -2.03 5.88
C SER A 159 -1.64 -1.96 5.94
N THR A 160 -2.18 -1.93 7.15
CA THR A 160 -3.62 -1.77 7.39
C THR A 160 -3.92 -1.39 8.84
N LEU A 161 -5.17 -1.05 9.10
CA LEU A 161 -5.70 -0.77 10.43
C LEU A 161 -6.09 -2.07 11.14
N ASN A 162 -5.75 -2.17 12.43
CA ASN A 162 -6.11 -3.32 13.24
C ASN A 162 -7.54 -3.19 13.77
N ARG A 163 -8.33 -4.25 13.77
CA ARG A 163 -9.69 -4.26 14.34
C ARG A 163 -9.66 -4.37 15.87
N THR A 164 -9.40 -3.23 16.53
CA THR A 164 -9.35 -3.08 18.01
C THR A 164 -10.13 -1.87 18.47
N PRO A 165 -10.56 -1.82 19.76
CA PRO A 165 -11.15 -0.59 20.31
C PRO A 165 -10.20 0.62 20.25
N ALA A 166 -8.89 0.40 20.34
CA ALA A 166 -7.89 1.46 20.25
C ALA A 166 -7.85 2.09 18.85
N SER A 167 -7.89 1.28 17.79
CA SER A 167 -7.93 1.79 16.41
C SER A 167 -9.24 2.51 16.13
N PHE A 168 -10.37 2.00 16.64
CA PHE A 168 -11.66 2.70 16.55
C PHE A 168 -11.58 4.09 17.17
N ALA A 169 -11.04 4.18 18.38
CA ALA A 169 -10.92 5.45 19.10
C ALA A 169 -9.95 6.43 18.41
N THR A 170 -8.84 5.94 17.86
CA THR A 170 -7.80 6.81 17.27
C THR A 170 -8.05 7.12 15.80
N ALA A 171 -8.33 6.11 14.96
CA ALA A 171 -8.49 6.31 13.52
C ALA A 171 -9.86 6.91 13.17
N ILE A 172 -10.93 6.47 13.82
CA ILE A 172 -12.27 6.96 13.51
C ILE A 172 -12.60 8.18 14.38
N ILE A 173 -12.64 8.04 15.72
CA ILE A 173 -13.05 9.17 16.58
C ILE A 173 -11.98 10.26 16.57
N GLY A 174 -10.71 9.90 16.72
CA GLY A 174 -9.61 10.86 16.81
C GLY A 174 -9.32 11.57 15.51
N ALA A 175 -9.10 10.83 14.42
CA ALA A 175 -8.69 11.38 13.14
C ALA A 175 -9.86 12.01 12.36
N GLU A 176 -11.03 11.36 12.31
CA GLU A 176 -12.14 11.85 11.48
C GLU A 176 -13.02 12.89 12.21
N TYR A 177 -13.30 12.70 13.51
CA TYR A 177 -14.25 13.55 14.24
C TYR A 177 -13.60 14.64 15.08
N VAL A 178 -12.47 14.38 15.75
CA VAL A 178 -11.81 15.34 16.65
C VAL A 178 -10.78 16.17 15.91
N ALA A 179 -9.77 15.53 15.33
CA ALA A 179 -8.67 16.22 14.65
C ALA A 179 -9.02 16.66 13.22
N ARG A 180 -10.07 16.07 12.62
CA ARG A 180 -10.51 16.34 11.23
C ARG A 180 -9.35 16.20 10.23
N LEU A 181 -8.46 15.25 10.48
CA LEU A 181 -7.33 14.93 9.62
C LEU A 181 -7.76 14.17 8.37
N LEU A 182 -8.88 13.46 8.45
CA LEU A 182 -9.49 12.67 7.40
C LEU A 182 -10.98 13.01 7.29
N PRO A 183 -11.59 12.90 6.08
CA PRO A 183 -13.03 13.00 5.90
C PRO A 183 -13.78 11.98 6.77
N ARG A 184 -14.98 12.34 7.24
CA ARG A 184 -15.83 11.45 8.00
C ARG A 184 -16.27 10.26 7.16
N GLY A 185 -16.22 9.04 7.73
CA GLY A 185 -16.58 7.82 7.04
C GLY A 185 -15.49 7.31 6.11
N THR A 186 -14.24 7.77 6.28
CA THR A 186 -13.08 7.21 5.53
C THR A 186 -12.86 5.74 5.88
N HIS A 187 -13.20 5.31 7.11
CA HIS A 187 -12.95 3.95 7.55
C HIS A 187 -14.23 3.28 8.07
N ASP A 188 -14.51 2.06 7.59
CA ASP A 188 -15.46 1.14 8.23
C ASP A 188 -14.69 0.18 9.15
N TYR A 189 -14.90 0.29 10.46
CA TYR A 189 -14.27 -0.57 11.47
C TYR A 189 -14.45 -2.08 11.20
N ARG A 190 -15.55 -2.47 10.54
CA ARG A 190 -15.83 -3.88 10.21
C ARG A 190 -14.88 -4.45 9.16
N GLN A 191 -14.30 -3.59 8.34
CA GLN A 191 -13.35 -3.95 7.28
C GLN A 191 -11.90 -4.00 7.79
N PHE A 192 -11.62 -3.49 9.00
CA PHE A 192 -10.29 -3.59 9.60
C PHE A 192 -9.91 -5.06 9.83
N LEU A 193 -8.66 -5.41 9.58
CA LEU A 193 -8.15 -6.77 9.71
C LEU A 193 -7.30 -6.93 10.96
N LYS A 194 -7.54 -8.02 11.70
CA LYS A 194 -6.62 -8.40 12.77
C LYS A 194 -5.35 -9.03 12.18
N PRO A 195 -4.18 -8.87 12.83
CA PRO A 195 -2.95 -9.52 12.39
C PRO A 195 -3.09 -11.03 12.16
N SER A 196 -3.86 -11.72 12.99
CA SER A 196 -4.10 -13.16 12.84
C SER A 196 -4.94 -13.53 11.61
N GLU A 197 -5.88 -12.66 11.23
CA GLU A 197 -6.70 -12.86 10.03
C GLU A 197 -5.86 -12.65 8.76
N LEU A 198 -5.08 -11.56 8.72
CA LEU A 198 -4.17 -11.30 7.60
C LEU A 198 -3.09 -12.41 7.49
N ALA A 199 -2.52 -12.87 8.62
CA ALA A 199 -1.60 -14.00 8.62
C ALA A 199 -2.23 -15.30 8.09
N ALA A 200 -3.52 -15.52 8.29
CA ALA A 200 -4.24 -16.66 7.72
C ALA A 200 -4.39 -16.52 6.20
N LEU A 201 -4.70 -15.33 5.69
CA LEU A 201 -4.78 -15.03 4.25
C LEU A 201 -3.41 -15.23 3.57
N LEU A 202 -2.33 -14.74 4.17
CA LEU A 202 -0.97 -14.92 3.66
C LEU A 202 -0.62 -16.41 3.53
N ARG A 203 -0.87 -17.21 4.59
CA ARG A 203 -0.63 -18.65 4.54
C ARG A 203 -1.46 -19.37 3.48
N ALA A 204 -2.73 -18.99 3.32
CA ALA A 204 -3.60 -19.54 2.29
C ALA A 204 -3.07 -19.26 0.87
N ALA A 205 -2.44 -18.09 0.67
CA ALA A 205 -1.77 -17.72 -0.57
C ALA A 205 -0.35 -18.30 -0.73
N GLY A 206 0.12 -19.14 0.21
CA GLY A 206 1.44 -19.75 0.16
C GLY A 206 2.59 -18.86 0.63
N LEU A 207 2.29 -17.72 1.23
CA LEU A 207 3.28 -16.79 1.77
C LEU A 207 3.61 -17.11 3.25
N VAL A 208 4.84 -16.82 3.64
CA VAL A 208 5.30 -16.90 5.04
C VAL A 208 5.39 -15.51 5.63
N LEU A 209 4.72 -15.29 6.76
CA LEU A 209 4.85 -14.06 7.52
C LEU A 209 6.22 -14.01 8.19
N ASP A 210 7.05 -13.04 7.80
CA ASP A 210 8.40 -12.85 8.35
C ASP A 210 8.38 -11.93 9.56
N GLU A 211 7.64 -10.82 9.47
CA GLU A 211 7.64 -9.76 10.48
C GLU A 211 6.33 -8.99 10.50
N ILE A 212 6.00 -8.48 11.69
CA ILE A 212 4.92 -7.54 11.91
C ILE A 212 5.41 -6.40 12.82
N SER A 213 5.12 -5.16 12.45
CA SER A 213 5.47 -3.95 13.20
C SER A 213 4.30 -2.98 13.21
N GLY A 214 4.05 -2.33 14.33
CA GLY A 214 3.12 -1.20 14.38
C GLY A 214 3.76 0.09 13.88
N ILE A 215 2.94 1.07 13.52
CA ILE A 215 3.38 2.44 13.28
C ILE A 215 2.71 3.33 14.33
N THR A 216 3.51 4.15 14.99
CA THR A 216 3.00 5.24 15.83
C THR A 216 3.16 6.55 15.06
N TYR A 217 2.12 7.36 15.09
CA TYR A 217 2.09 8.69 14.48
C TYR A 217 1.68 9.74 15.51
N ASN A 218 2.45 10.80 15.64
CA ASN A 218 2.12 11.95 16.46
C ASN A 218 1.76 13.15 15.58
N PRO A 219 0.48 13.51 15.47
CA PRO A 219 0.02 14.58 14.58
C PRO A 219 0.47 15.99 15.02
N LEU A 220 0.88 16.18 16.28
CA LEU A 220 1.33 17.48 16.78
C LEU A 220 2.72 17.87 16.26
N ASN A 221 3.61 16.91 16.15
CA ASN A 221 4.99 17.14 15.64
C ASN A 221 5.23 16.48 14.29
N ARG A 222 4.20 15.84 13.68
CA ARG A 222 4.23 15.19 12.37
C ARG A 222 5.29 14.09 12.25
N LYS A 223 5.59 13.40 13.35
CA LYS A 223 6.58 12.31 13.38
C LYS A 223 5.88 10.96 13.44
N ALA A 224 6.40 10.04 12.65
CA ALA A 224 6.03 8.63 12.69
C ALA A 224 7.26 7.77 12.96
N TRP A 225 7.07 6.59 13.57
CA TRP A 225 8.12 5.62 13.84
C TRP A 225 7.54 4.21 14.00
N LEU A 226 8.38 3.21 13.76
CA LEU A 226 8.03 1.80 13.99
C LEU A 226 7.95 1.50 15.48
N THR A 227 7.06 0.59 15.85
CA THR A 227 6.84 0.14 17.23
C THR A 227 6.46 -1.33 17.26
N ARG A 228 6.60 -1.98 18.42
CA ARG A 228 6.09 -3.34 18.63
C ARG A 228 4.58 -3.39 18.90
N HIS A 229 3.95 -2.24 19.11
CA HIS A 229 2.52 -2.15 19.41
C HIS A 229 1.70 -2.06 18.12
N THR A 230 0.96 -3.11 17.81
CA THR A 230 0.10 -3.22 16.63
C THR A 230 -1.36 -2.86 16.91
N ALA A 231 -1.64 -2.18 18.03
CA ALA A 231 -3.00 -1.96 18.49
C ALA A 231 -3.84 -1.06 17.56
N VAL A 232 -3.23 -0.14 16.81
CA VAL A 232 -3.95 0.80 15.94
C VAL A 232 -3.80 0.39 14.47
N ASN A 233 -2.57 0.35 13.99
CA ASN A 233 -2.20 -0.03 12.64
C ASN A 233 -0.95 -0.91 12.68
N TYR A 234 -0.66 -1.57 11.56
CA TYR A 234 0.54 -2.38 11.47
C TYR A 234 1.02 -2.54 10.03
N LEU A 235 2.32 -2.77 9.91
CA LEU A 235 3.02 -3.19 8.69
C LEU A 235 3.34 -4.68 8.80
N ILE A 236 3.30 -5.36 7.67
CA ILE A 236 3.73 -6.74 7.52
C ILE A 236 4.80 -6.83 6.45
N CYS A 237 5.81 -7.68 6.70
CA CYS A 237 6.66 -8.26 5.68
C CYS A 237 6.38 -9.77 5.60
N ALA A 238 6.15 -10.27 4.40
CA ALA A 238 5.97 -11.71 4.13
C ALA A 238 6.82 -12.13 2.92
N SER A 239 7.25 -13.40 2.88
CA SER A 239 8.07 -13.95 1.81
C SER A 239 7.28 -14.92 0.94
N ASN A 240 7.52 -14.86 -0.37
CA ASN A 240 7.22 -15.97 -1.27
C ASN A 240 8.36 -16.97 -1.21
N VAL A 241 8.20 -18.02 -0.40
CA VAL A 241 9.26 -19.04 -0.19
C VAL A 241 9.42 -19.83 -1.47
N SER A 242 10.62 -19.89 -2.00
CA SER A 242 10.93 -20.78 -3.12
C SER A 242 10.63 -22.24 -2.75
N ASP A 243 10.12 -23.01 -3.68
CA ASP A 243 9.72 -24.44 -3.50
C ASP A 243 10.83 -25.34 -2.89
N GLN A 244 12.09 -24.89 -2.97
CA GLN A 244 13.25 -25.62 -2.41
C GLN A 244 13.29 -25.66 -0.87
N SER A 245 12.54 -24.81 -0.15
CA SER A 245 12.46 -24.81 1.31
C SER A 245 11.26 -25.62 1.85
N ARG A 246 10.43 -26.18 0.96
CA ARG A 246 9.29 -27.07 1.29
C ARG A 246 9.63 -28.57 1.25
N ALA A 247 10.89 -28.93 1.03
CA ALA A 247 11.30 -30.34 1.16
C ALA A 247 11.18 -30.78 2.63
N PRO A 248 10.57 -31.96 2.90
CA PRO A 248 10.30 -32.47 4.23
C PRO A 248 11.57 -32.75 5.04
#